data_afd088e92e778f9f04aba5b30078d05e
#
_entry.id   afd088e92e778f9f04aba5b30078d05e
#
_cell.length_a   1.000
_cell.length_b   1.000
_cell.length_c   1.000
_cell.angle_alpha   90.00
_cell.angle_beta   90.00
_cell.angle_gamma   90.00
#
_symmetry.space_group_name_H-M   'P 1'
#
loop_
_entity.id
_entity.type
_entity.pdbx_description
1 polymer ?
#
loop_
_entity_poly.entity_id
_entity_poly.type
_entity_poly.pdbx_seq_one_letter_code
_entity_poly.pdbx_strand_id
1 'polypeptide(L)'
;HREHLPPLRRPDRAVARETLAIVERLQEHCLKSSGTRFVFASDEFYFLADMPFPEGVEYEEYQQIENGVGLTRKMYDEFKEIVETRGFPTANGDRPVSLITGVLGAKALKFILSVLRTDQLKHVHIHAVENSFFGSPVTVTGLLCGRDVLRGIEEMRQALGSLPATRPVVVIPDVMVNVDGLFVDDLSLEQVRKTAAQLGVDLRVVNTSADGLYCALATARE
;
A
#
# COMPACT_ATOMS: atom_id res chain seq x y z
N HIS A 1 -19.46 4.15 -19.27
CA HIS A 1 -19.12 3.68 -20.63
C HIS A 1 -19.02 2.15 -20.71
N ARG A 2 -19.28 1.45 -19.62
CA ARG A 2 -19.21 -0.02 -19.55
C ARG A 2 -20.56 -0.71 -19.33
N GLU A 3 -21.66 0.03 -19.30
CA GLU A 3 -23.01 -0.49 -19.04
C GLU A 3 -23.45 -1.56 -20.05
N HIS A 4 -22.87 -1.54 -21.26
CA HIS A 4 -23.19 -2.50 -22.32
C HIS A 4 -22.20 -3.67 -22.43
N LEU A 5 -21.16 -3.69 -21.60
CA LEU A 5 -20.20 -4.78 -21.60
C LEU A 5 -20.59 -5.84 -20.55
N PRO A 6 -20.39 -7.12 -20.85
CA PRO A 6 -20.63 -8.16 -19.84
C PRO A 6 -19.68 -7.92 -18.65
N PRO A 7 -20.15 -8.15 -17.42
CA PRO A 7 -19.32 -7.99 -16.23
C PRO A 7 -18.17 -9.00 -16.30
N LEU A 8 -16.94 -8.50 -16.14
CA LEU A 8 -15.77 -9.35 -16.03
C LEU A 8 -15.76 -10.03 -14.65
N ARG A 9 -15.62 -11.34 -14.66
CA ARG A 9 -15.46 -12.12 -13.42
C ARG A 9 -14.05 -11.85 -12.87
N ARG A 10 -13.97 -11.43 -11.63
CA ARG A 10 -12.68 -11.30 -10.92
C ARG A 10 -12.13 -12.69 -10.60
N PRO A 11 -10.80 -12.86 -10.64
CA PRO A 11 -10.17 -14.05 -10.10
C PRO A 11 -10.57 -14.23 -8.62
N ASP A 12 -10.98 -15.43 -8.27
CA ASP A 12 -11.14 -15.83 -6.88
C ASP A 12 -9.88 -16.54 -6.36
N ARG A 13 -9.90 -16.97 -5.10
CA ARG A 13 -8.77 -17.64 -4.47
C ARG A 13 -8.36 -18.93 -5.21
N ALA A 14 -9.31 -19.69 -5.73
CA ALA A 14 -9.04 -20.94 -6.43
C ALA A 14 -8.33 -20.66 -7.77
N VAL A 15 -8.86 -19.72 -8.55
CA VAL A 15 -8.25 -19.28 -9.81
C VAL A 15 -6.86 -18.70 -9.56
N ALA A 16 -6.67 -17.91 -8.50
CA ALA A 16 -5.35 -17.35 -8.19
C ALA A 16 -4.33 -18.44 -7.88
N ARG A 17 -4.69 -19.45 -7.10
CA ARG A 17 -3.81 -20.59 -6.79
C ARG A 17 -3.46 -21.40 -8.02
N GLU A 18 -4.44 -21.69 -8.88
CA GLU A 18 -4.20 -22.39 -10.13
C GLU A 18 -3.25 -21.61 -11.05
N THR A 19 -3.47 -20.29 -11.16
CA THR A 19 -2.58 -19.40 -11.93
C THR A 19 -1.16 -19.43 -11.41
N LEU A 20 -0.96 -19.31 -10.10
CA LEU A 20 0.37 -19.38 -9.49
C LEU A 20 1.05 -20.73 -9.74
N ALA A 21 0.32 -21.83 -9.64
CA ALA A 21 0.86 -23.17 -9.95
C ALA A 21 1.26 -23.33 -11.44
N ILE A 22 0.55 -22.65 -12.35
CA ILE A 22 0.92 -22.61 -13.77
C ILE A 22 2.19 -21.77 -13.95
N VAL A 23 2.27 -20.61 -13.35
CA VAL A 23 3.44 -19.72 -13.40
C VAL A 23 4.68 -20.45 -12.88
N GLU A 24 4.60 -21.11 -11.73
CA GLU A 24 5.71 -21.87 -11.13
C GLU A 24 6.25 -22.95 -12.08
N ARG A 25 5.37 -23.75 -12.68
CA ARG A 25 5.79 -24.77 -13.67
C ARG A 25 6.44 -24.17 -14.92
N LEU A 26 5.91 -23.03 -15.39
CA LEU A 26 6.50 -22.32 -16.54
C LEU A 26 7.87 -21.75 -16.19
N GLN A 27 8.02 -21.18 -15.00
CA GLN A 27 9.30 -20.68 -14.50
C GLN A 27 10.35 -21.77 -14.42
N GLU A 28 10.00 -22.95 -13.87
CA GLU A 28 10.92 -24.09 -13.85
C GLU A 28 11.36 -24.54 -15.25
N HIS A 29 10.42 -24.55 -16.21
CA HIS A 29 10.72 -24.88 -17.59
C HIS A 29 11.65 -23.84 -18.23
N CYS A 30 11.32 -22.55 -18.08
CA CYS A 30 12.10 -21.44 -18.64
C CYS A 30 13.51 -21.37 -18.04
N LEU A 31 13.66 -21.57 -16.74
CA LEU A 31 14.97 -21.63 -16.09
C LEU A 31 15.87 -22.74 -16.68
N LYS A 32 15.29 -23.92 -16.94
CA LYS A 32 16.05 -25.05 -17.54
C LYS A 32 16.40 -24.79 -18.99
N SER A 33 15.58 -24.11 -19.76
CA SER A 33 15.75 -23.90 -21.20
C SER A 33 16.52 -22.64 -21.59
N SER A 34 16.33 -21.55 -20.81
CA SER A 34 16.85 -20.21 -21.14
C SER A 34 17.64 -19.54 -20.02
N GLY A 35 17.67 -20.12 -18.83
CA GLY A 35 18.39 -19.56 -17.69
C GLY A 35 17.68 -18.38 -17.00
N THR A 36 16.44 -18.05 -17.39
CA THR A 36 15.61 -17.02 -16.78
C THR A 36 14.19 -17.52 -16.54
N ARG A 37 13.50 -16.99 -15.52
CA ARG A 37 12.12 -17.37 -15.20
C ARG A 37 11.11 -16.93 -16.25
N PHE A 38 11.33 -15.82 -16.91
CA PHE A 38 10.56 -15.26 -18.03
C PHE A 38 9.09 -14.90 -17.74
N VAL A 39 8.38 -15.65 -16.90
CA VAL A 39 6.96 -15.47 -16.57
C VAL A 39 6.82 -15.15 -15.08
N PHE A 40 6.05 -14.12 -14.76
CA PHE A 40 5.82 -13.69 -13.38
C PHE A 40 4.34 -13.39 -13.14
N ALA A 41 3.85 -13.67 -11.94
CA ALA A 41 2.53 -13.24 -11.51
C ALA A 41 2.63 -11.90 -10.76
N SER A 42 1.60 -11.05 -10.89
CA SER A 42 1.50 -9.83 -10.09
C SER A 42 1.24 -10.17 -8.62
N ASP A 43 1.62 -9.25 -7.73
CA ASP A 43 1.46 -9.37 -6.28
C ASP A 43 0.00 -9.63 -5.87
N GLU A 44 -0.96 -9.14 -6.65
CA GLU A 44 -2.39 -9.37 -6.39
C GLU A 44 -2.76 -10.85 -6.37
N PHE A 45 -2.14 -11.68 -7.22
CA PHE A 45 -2.40 -13.13 -7.24
C PHE A 45 -1.93 -13.80 -5.94
N TYR A 46 -0.78 -13.40 -5.37
CA TYR A 46 -0.30 -13.92 -4.09
C TYR A 46 -1.23 -13.52 -2.94
N PHE A 47 -1.71 -12.27 -2.92
CA PHE A 47 -2.70 -11.82 -1.93
C PHE A 47 -4.05 -12.52 -2.05
N LEU A 48 -4.53 -12.79 -3.28
CA LEU A 48 -5.77 -13.50 -3.52
C LEU A 48 -5.67 -14.98 -3.14
N ALA A 49 -4.54 -15.60 -3.47
CA ALA A 49 -4.27 -17.00 -3.17
C ALA A 49 -4.02 -17.27 -1.68
N ASP A 50 -3.71 -16.21 -0.91
CA ASP A 50 -3.20 -16.30 0.45
C ASP A 50 -1.95 -17.20 0.48
N MET A 51 -0.99 -16.86 -0.38
CA MET A 51 0.30 -17.54 -0.53
C MET A 51 1.45 -16.58 -0.24
N PRO A 52 2.58 -17.10 0.27
CA PRO A 52 3.77 -16.30 0.49
C PRO A 52 4.31 -15.75 -0.84
N PHE A 53 4.94 -14.57 -0.78
CA PHE A 53 5.68 -14.03 -1.91
C PHE A 53 6.97 -14.81 -2.14
N PRO A 54 7.42 -14.96 -3.39
CA PRO A 54 8.75 -15.45 -3.71
C PRO A 54 9.84 -14.61 -3.02
N GLU A 55 11.02 -15.17 -2.86
CA GLU A 55 12.17 -14.41 -2.38
C GLU A 55 12.63 -13.37 -3.43
N GLY A 56 13.28 -12.28 -2.98
CA GLY A 56 13.67 -11.18 -3.86
C GLY A 56 14.49 -11.63 -5.08
N VAL A 57 15.39 -12.59 -4.87
CA VAL A 57 16.22 -13.17 -5.95
C VAL A 57 15.40 -13.88 -7.05
N GLU A 58 14.20 -14.32 -6.73
CA GLU A 58 13.32 -15.02 -7.68
C GLU A 58 12.61 -14.07 -8.64
N TYR A 59 12.56 -12.79 -8.35
CA TYR A 59 12.06 -11.76 -9.26
C TYR A 59 13.12 -11.25 -10.25
N GLU A 60 14.34 -11.82 -10.16
CA GLU A 60 15.49 -11.41 -10.97
C GLU A 60 15.77 -9.91 -10.79
N GLU A 61 15.71 -9.08 -11.83
CA GLU A 61 15.96 -7.64 -11.75
C GLU A 61 14.67 -6.81 -11.56
N TYR A 62 13.55 -7.43 -11.16
CA TYR A 62 12.26 -6.75 -11.01
C TYR A 62 11.79 -6.00 -12.27
N GLN A 63 11.99 -6.60 -13.44
CA GLN A 63 11.75 -5.97 -14.75
C GLN A 63 10.30 -5.50 -14.99
N GLN A 64 9.34 -6.01 -14.22
CA GLN A 64 7.92 -5.68 -14.36
C GLN A 64 7.31 -5.05 -13.09
N ILE A 65 8.10 -4.32 -12.35
CA ILE A 65 7.67 -3.72 -11.07
C ILE A 65 6.50 -2.74 -11.24
N GLU A 66 6.47 -2.01 -12.35
CA GLU A 66 5.37 -1.08 -12.67
C GLU A 66 4.04 -1.78 -12.95
N ASN A 67 4.09 -3.07 -13.29
CA ASN A 67 2.93 -3.93 -13.45
C ASN A 67 2.50 -4.61 -12.13
N GLY A 68 3.09 -4.20 -11.00
CA GLY A 68 2.81 -4.78 -9.69
C GLY A 68 3.39 -6.18 -9.49
N VAL A 69 4.50 -6.48 -10.17
CA VAL A 69 5.22 -7.76 -10.04
C VAL A 69 6.40 -7.57 -9.08
N GLY A 70 6.32 -8.16 -7.89
CA GLY A 70 7.38 -8.13 -6.90
C GLY A 70 7.54 -6.79 -6.16
N LEU A 71 6.66 -5.83 -6.36
CA LEU A 71 6.75 -4.52 -5.70
C LEU A 71 6.67 -4.66 -4.17
N THR A 72 5.74 -5.48 -3.68
CA THR A 72 5.57 -5.73 -2.25
C THR A 72 6.79 -6.39 -1.64
N ARG A 73 7.38 -7.37 -2.32
CA ARG A 73 8.58 -8.05 -1.86
C ARG A 73 9.78 -7.10 -1.84
N LYS A 74 9.99 -6.34 -2.90
CA LYS A 74 11.06 -5.34 -2.98
C LYS A 74 10.97 -4.33 -1.84
N MET A 75 9.79 -3.74 -1.62
CA MET A 75 9.57 -2.81 -0.53
C MET A 75 9.81 -3.45 0.85
N TYR A 76 9.43 -4.71 1.03
CA TYR A 76 9.70 -5.44 2.28
C TYR A 76 11.20 -5.60 2.52
N ASP A 77 11.95 -6.06 1.53
CA ASP A 77 13.40 -6.29 1.65
C ASP A 77 14.15 -4.97 1.90
N GLU A 78 13.83 -3.90 1.15
CA GLU A 78 14.40 -2.56 1.34
C GLU A 78 14.04 -1.98 2.73
N PHE A 79 12.79 -2.10 3.16
CA PHE A 79 12.35 -1.61 4.46
C PHE A 79 13.06 -2.36 5.60
N LYS A 80 13.22 -3.67 5.47
CA LYS A 80 13.96 -4.51 6.41
C LYS A 80 15.41 -4.05 6.52
N GLU A 81 16.09 -3.83 5.40
CA GLU A 81 17.47 -3.33 5.35
C GLU A 81 17.61 -1.97 6.02
N ILE A 82 16.67 -1.04 5.77
CA ILE A 82 16.66 0.28 6.40
C ILE A 82 16.51 0.15 7.93
N VAL A 83 15.59 -0.69 8.39
CA VAL A 83 15.36 -0.91 9.83
C VAL A 83 16.58 -1.56 10.49
N GLU A 84 17.21 -2.53 9.85
CA GLU A 84 18.43 -3.18 10.35
C GLU A 84 19.62 -2.22 10.41
N THR A 85 19.75 -1.33 9.44
CA THR A 85 20.90 -0.42 9.32
C THR A 85 20.74 0.82 10.21
N ARG A 86 19.55 1.45 10.19
CA ARG A 86 19.31 2.74 10.90
C ARG A 86 18.64 2.53 12.26
N GLY A 87 18.20 1.31 12.57
CA GLY A 87 17.30 1.04 13.69
C GLY A 87 15.89 1.55 13.39
N PHE A 88 14.99 1.35 14.32
CA PHE A 88 13.66 1.95 14.26
C PHE A 88 13.41 2.72 15.54
N PRO A 89 13.14 4.04 15.49
CA PRO A 89 13.04 4.86 16.67
C PRO A 89 11.90 4.36 17.55
N THR A 90 12.20 4.19 18.84
CA THR A 90 11.18 3.99 19.87
C THR A 90 10.41 5.29 20.00
N ALA A 91 9.08 5.21 19.97
CA ALA A 91 8.24 6.38 20.06
C ALA A 91 8.47 7.10 21.39
N ASN A 92 8.93 8.35 21.34
CA ASN A 92 9.01 9.23 22.50
C ASN A 92 7.68 9.95 22.78
N GLY A 93 6.64 9.69 21.97
CA GLY A 93 5.31 10.31 22.08
C GLY A 93 4.17 9.38 21.68
N ASP A 94 2.98 9.70 22.17
CA ASP A 94 1.74 8.96 21.90
C ASP A 94 1.00 9.46 20.64
N ARG A 95 1.69 10.14 19.70
CA ARG A 95 1.06 10.70 18.51
C ARG A 95 0.65 9.59 17.55
N PRO A 96 -0.66 9.39 17.27
CA PRO A 96 -1.10 8.36 16.33
C PRO A 96 -0.70 8.70 14.89
N VAL A 97 -0.25 7.69 14.17
CA VAL A 97 0.06 7.73 12.74
C VAL A 97 -0.90 6.80 12.00
N SER A 98 -1.64 7.34 11.07
CA SER A 98 -2.59 6.58 10.26
C SER A 98 -2.15 6.56 8.80
N LEU A 99 -1.93 5.38 8.26
CA LEU A 99 -1.58 5.16 6.86
C LEU A 99 -2.87 4.90 6.08
N ILE A 100 -3.32 5.85 5.25
CA ILE A 100 -4.47 5.66 4.37
C ILE A 100 -3.99 5.08 3.04
N THR A 101 -4.63 3.99 2.63
CA THR A 101 -4.26 3.24 1.43
C THR A 101 -5.44 2.45 0.86
N GLY A 102 -5.32 1.94 -0.37
CA GLY A 102 -6.29 1.01 -0.94
C GLY A 102 -6.29 -0.36 -0.25
N VAL A 103 -7.32 -1.14 -0.52
CA VAL A 103 -7.51 -2.46 0.12
C VAL A 103 -6.30 -3.39 -0.12
N LEU A 104 -5.74 -3.40 -1.34
CA LEU A 104 -4.55 -4.19 -1.66
C LEU A 104 -3.31 -3.61 -0.98
N GLY A 105 -3.15 -2.28 -1.00
CA GLY A 105 -2.05 -1.58 -0.33
C GLY A 105 -2.02 -1.83 1.18
N ALA A 106 -3.19 -1.95 1.82
CA ALA A 106 -3.26 -2.30 3.25
C ALA A 106 -2.70 -3.70 3.55
N LYS A 107 -2.92 -4.67 2.65
CA LYS A 107 -2.31 -6.00 2.76
C LYS A 107 -0.80 -5.93 2.58
N ALA A 108 -0.33 -5.17 1.59
CA ALA A 108 1.10 -4.95 1.36
C ALA A 108 1.78 -4.28 2.55
N LEU A 109 1.20 -3.21 3.11
CA LEU A 109 1.73 -2.55 4.30
C LEU A 109 1.78 -3.47 5.52
N LYS A 110 0.77 -4.30 5.74
CA LYS A 110 0.81 -5.30 6.83
C LYS A 110 1.97 -6.26 6.67
N PHE A 111 2.24 -6.73 5.46
CA PHE A 111 3.39 -7.58 5.18
C PHE A 111 4.71 -6.83 5.37
N ILE A 112 4.86 -5.63 4.82
CA ILE A 112 6.09 -4.83 4.95
C ILE A 112 6.38 -4.50 6.41
N LEU A 113 5.36 -4.07 7.15
CA LEU A 113 5.51 -3.69 8.56
C LEU A 113 5.68 -4.88 9.51
N SER A 114 5.53 -6.12 9.04
CA SER A 114 5.81 -7.32 9.84
C SER A 114 7.29 -7.45 10.26
N VAL A 115 8.18 -6.69 9.66
CA VAL A 115 9.59 -6.52 10.10
C VAL A 115 9.68 -5.91 11.50
N LEU A 116 8.71 -5.06 11.85
CA LEU A 116 8.69 -4.35 13.12
C LEU A 116 8.00 -5.17 14.22
N ARG A 117 8.47 -4.97 15.45
CA ARG A 117 7.82 -5.58 16.62
C ARG A 117 6.51 -4.89 16.96
N THR A 118 5.62 -5.59 17.65
CA THR A 118 4.30 -5.07 18.03
C THR A 118 4.38 -3.78 18.85
N ASP A 119 5.37 -3.65 19.74
CA ASP A 119 5.58 -2.45 20.55
C ASP A 119 5.98 -1.23 19.70
N GLN A 120 6.66 -1.46 18.59
CA GLN A 120 7.04 -0.43 17.60
C GLN A 120 5.83 0.03 16.75
N LEU A 121 4.78 -0.78 16.65
CA LEU A 121 3.58 -0.50 15.86
C LEU A 121 2.40 0.05 16.70
N LYS A 122 2.57 0.22 18.01
CA LYS A 122 1.50 0.57 18.95
C LYS A 122 0.63 1.76 18.53
N HIS A 123 1.23 2.76 17.86
CA HIS A 123 0.54 3.99 17.43
C HIS A 123 0.42 4.10 15.90
N VAL A 124 0.70 3.01 15.18
CA VAL A 124 0.59 2.95 13.71
C VAL A 124 -0.69 2.22 13.33
N HIS A 125 -1.55 2.88 12.58
CA HIS A 125 -2.81 2.33 12.11
C HIS A 125 -2.85 2.31 10.59
N ILE A 126 -3.24 1.18 9.99
CA ILE A 126 -3.45 1.05 8.55
C ILE A 126 -4.95 1.14 8.29
N HIS A 127 -5.37 2.15 7.55
CA HIS A 127 -6.75 2.36 7.11
C HIS A 127 -6.89 1.98 5.64
N ALA A 128 -7.55 0.84 5.40
CA ALA A 128 -7.90 0.40 4.06
C ALA A 128 -9.17 1.12 3.62
N VAL A 129 -9.08 1.89 2.53
CA VAL A 129 -10.21 2.62 1.97
C VAL A 129 -10.63 1.97 0.66
N GLU A 130 -11.93 1.71 0.51
CA GLU A 130 -12.49 1.25 -0.76
C GLU A 130 -12.57 2.41 -1.76
N ASN A 131 -12.34 2.10 -3.03
CA ASN A 131 -12.46 3.08 -4.09
C ASN A 131 -13.93 3.35 -4.40
N SER A 132 -14.41 4.57 -4.15
CA SER A 132 -15.79 4.96 -4.43
C SER A 132 -15.97 5.48 -5.85
N PHE A 133 -14.90 5.98 -6.48
CA PHE A 133 -14.95 6.57 -7.81
C PHE A 133 -15.02 5.52 -8.93
N PHE A 134 -14.15 4.51 -8.86
CA PHE A 134 -14.13 3.40 -9.82
C PHE A 134 -14.88 2.16 -9.33
N GLY A 135 -15.32 2.14 -8.08
CA GLY A 135 -15.99 1.03 -7.42
C GLY A 135 -15.04 0.08 -6.69
N SER A 136 -15.60 -0.72 -5.78
CA SER A 136 -14.87 -1.67 -4.91
C SER A 136 -14.00 -2.72 -5.65
N PRO A 137 -14.22 -3.04 -6.95
CA PRO A 137 -13.28 -3.87 -7.68
C PRO A 137 -11.89 -3.27 -7.85
N VAL A 138 -11.75 -1.95 -7.77
CA VAL A 138 -10.46 -1.27 -7.87
C VAL A 138 -9.85 -1.16 -6.48
N THR A 139 -8.77 -1.89 -6.24
CA THR A 139 -8.18 -2.08 -4.91
C THR A 139 -6.81 -1.40 -4.73
N VAL A 140 -6.27 -0.85 -5.82
CA VAL A 140 -4.94 -0.23 -5.85
C VAL A 140 -4.95 1.17 -5.25
N THR A 141 -3.90 1.52 -4.55
CA THR A 141 -3.75 2.78 -3.82
C THR A 141 -3.72 4.01 -4.73
N GLY A 142 -2.99 3.94 -5.85
CA GLY A 142 -2.82 5.07 -6.78
C GLY A 142 -4.09 5.51 -7.52
N LEU A 143 -5.18 4.76 -7.41
CA LEU A 143 -6.48 5.11 -7.99
C LEU A 143 -7.51 5.60 -6.95
N LEU A 144 -7.11 5.76 -5.68
CA LEU A 144 -7.96 6.42 -4.69
C LEU A 144 -8.08 7.90 -5.02
N CYS A 145 -9.29 8.41 -4.91
CA CYS A 145 -9.56 9.82 -5.14
C CYS A 145 -9.44 10.66 -3.86
N GLY A 146 -9.42 11.98 -3.99
CA GLY A 146 -9.33 12.90 -2.84
C GLY A 146 -10.51 12.75 -1.87
N ARG A 147 -11.72 12.48 -2.39
CA ARG A 147 -12.92 12.19 -1.56
C ARG A 147 -12.78 10.89 -0.78
N ASP A 148 -12.14 9.86 -1.35
CA ASP A 148 -11.87 8.62 -0.64
C ASP A 148 -10.91 8.84 0.54
N VAL A 149 -9.86 9.65 0.34
CA VAL A 149 -8.93 10.04 1.41
C VAL A 149 -9.67 10.78 2.53
N LEU A 150 -10.52 11.78 2.20
CA LEU A 150 -11.29 12.53 3.19
C LEU A 150 -12.25 11.63 3.96
N ARG A 151 -12.94 10.71 3.29
CA ARG A 151 -13.79 9.73 3.94
C ARG A 151 -13.00 8.85 4.91
N GLY A 152 -11.82 8.35 4.48
CA GLY A 152 -10.95 7.58 5.36
C GLY A 152 -10.50 8.34 6.61
N ILE A 153 -10.25 9.66 6.48
CA ILE A 153 -9.96 10.54 7.63
C ILE A 153 -11.16 10.66 8.57
N GLU A 154 -12.37 10.81 8.02
CA GLU A 154 -13.59 10.90 8.83
C GLU A 154 -13.89 9.59 9.58
N GLU A 155 -13.76 8.45 8.90
CA GLU A 155 -13.94 7.11 9.49
C GLU A 155 -12.91 6.87 10.62
N MET A 156 -11.63 7.24 10.39
CA MET A 156 -10.58 7.18 11.41
C MET A 156 -10.96 8.03 12.64
N ARG A 157 -11.43 9.25 12.43
CA ARG A 157 -11.84 10.16 13.53
C ARG A 157 -13.00 9.60 14.34
N GLN A 158 -13.99 9.03 13.66
CA GLN A 158 -15.13 8.38 14.34
C GLN A 158 -14.65 7.20 15.20
N ALA A 159 -13.72 6.40 14.69
CA ALA A 159 -13.15 5.27 15.42
C ALA A 159 -12.33 5.70 16.66
N LEU A 160 -11.69 6.86 16.62
CA LEU A 160 -10.96 7.42 17.77
C LEU A 160 -11.89 7.98 18.88
N GLY A 161 -13.15 8.27 18.56
CA GLY A 161 -14.14 8.85 19.47
C GLY A 161 -13.81 10.29 19.92
N SER A 162 -12.66 10.52 20.53
CA SER A 162 -12.11 11.84 20.84
C SER A 162 -10.74 12.01 20.22
N LEU A 163 -10.46 13.23 19.70
CA LEU A 163 -9.12 13.51 19.22
C LEU A 163 -8.12 13.52 20.39
N PRO A 164 -6.96 12.87 20.23
CA PRO A 164 -5.90 12.96 21.22
C PRO A 164 -5.44 14.42 21.38
N ALA A 165 -4.78 14.73 22.51
CA ALA A 165 -4.23 16.06 22.77
C ALA A 165 -3.24 16.51 21.68
N THR A 166 -2.52 15.55 21.10
CA THR A 166 -1.65 15.76 19.94
C THR A 166 -2.41 15.47 18.66
N ARG A 167 -2.36 16.39 17.68
CA ARG A 167 -3.01 16.24 16.39
C ARG A 167 -2.52 14.96 15.68
N PRO A 168 -3.39 14.00 15.32
CA PRO A 168 -2.96 12.77 14.64
C PRO A 168 -2.37 13.08 13.27
N VAL A 169 -1.39 12.29 12.86
CA VAL A 169 -0.80 12.34 11.52
C VAL A 169 -1.51 11.34 10.63
N VAL A 170 -1.94 11.79 9.47
CA VAL A 170 -2.39 10.92 8.39
C VAL A 170 -1.36 10.98 7.27
N VAL A 171 -0.92 9.82 6.82
CA VAL A 171 0.05 9.66 5.74
C VAL A 171 -0.62 9.02 4.54
N ILE A 172 -0.40 9.62 3.38
CA ILE A 172 -0.77 9.05 2.08
C ILE A 172 0.47 9.00 1.18
N PRO A 173 0.61 8.00 0.31
CA PRO A 173 1.70 7.94 -0.66
C PRO A 173 1.46 8.90 -1.83
N ASP A 174 2.53 9.41 -2.42
CA ASP A 174 2.52 10.35 -3.53
C ASP A 174 1.89 9.78 -4.82
N VAL A 175 1.86 8.46 -4.97
CA VAL A 175 1.20 7.79 -6.10
C VAL A 175 -0.30 8.09 -6.24
N MET A 176 -0.95 8.64 -5.20
CA MET A 176 -2.36 9.09 -5.25
C MET A 176 -2.54 10.42 -5.98
N VAL A 177 -1.46 11.15 -6.22
CA VAL A 177 -1.51 12.53 -6.73
C VAL A 177 -0.65 12.63 -7.99
N ASN A 178 -1.16 13.26 -9.03
CA ASN A 178 -0.41 13.47 -10.26
C ASN A 178 0.63 14.62 -10.11
N VAL A 179 1.40 14.88 -11.17
CA VAL A 179 2.44 15.92 -11.19
C VAL A 179 1.89 17.34 -10.98
N ASP A 180 0.61 17.55 -11.26
CA ASP A 180 -0.08 18.85 -11.08
C ASP A 180 -0.67 18.97 -9.66
N GLY A 181 -0.47 17.99 -8.80
CA GLY A 181 -1.02 17.99 -7.43
C GLY A 181 -2.51 17.65 -7.37
N LEU A 182 -3.05 16.92 -8.36
CA LEU A 182 -4.47 16.55 -8.45
C LEU A 182 -4.66 15.06 -8.19
N PHE A 183 -5.71 14.72 -7.47
CA PHE A 183 -6.26 13.37 -7.39
C PHE A 183 -7.08 13.03 -8.64
N VAL A 184 -7.47 11.77 -8.79
CA VAL A 184 -8.23 11.26 -9.95
C VAL A 184 -9.63 11.93 -10.09
N ASP A 185 -10.17 12.48 -9.03
CA ASP A 185 -11.45 13.20 -8.98
C ASP A 185 -11.31 14.74 -9.09
N ASP A 186 -10.17 15.20 -9.61
CA ASP A 186 -9.82 16.60 -9.80
C ASP A 186 -9.72 17.45 -8.50
N LEU A 187 -9.86 16.84 -7.31
CA LEU A 187 -9.53 17.53 -6.07
C LEU A 187 -8.03 17.78 -5.99
N SER A 188 -7.64 19.00 -5.63
CA SER A 188 -6.23 19.29 -5.41
C SER A 188 -5.78 18.81 -4.03
N LEU A 189 -4.50 18.44 -3.92
CA LEU A 189 -3.87 18.07 -2.65
C LEU A 189 -4.03 19.20 -1.61
N GLU A 190 -3.98 20.47 -2.05
CA GLU A 190 -4.18 21.63 -1.17
C GLU A 190 -5.59 21.65 -0.58
N GLN A 191 -6.62 21.39 -1.39
CA GLN A 191 -8.00 21.30 -0.91
C GLN A 191 -8.17 20.18 0.11
N VAL A 192 -7.61 19.00 -0.17
CA VAL A 192 -7.67 17.85 0.74
C VAL A 192 -6.91 18.14 2.03
N ARG A 193 -5.72 18.77 1.99
CA ARG A 193 -4.97 19.20 3.17
C ARG A 193 -5.74 20.22 4.01
N LYS A 194 -6.36 21.20 3.37
CA LYS A 194 -7.18 22.21 4.06
C LYS A 194 -8.34 21.58 4.80
N THR A 195 -9.06 20.66 4.17
CA THR A 195 -10.18 19.94 4.79
C THR A 195 -9.68 19.04 5.92
N ALA A 196 -8.58 18.31 5.75
CA ALA A 196 -7.96 17.48 6.79
C ALA A 196 -7.56 18.33 8.02
N ALA A 197 -7.00 19.53 7.78
CA ALA A 197 -6.66 20.47 8.86
C ALA A 197 -7.90 20.96 9.63
N GLN A 198 -9.02 21.22 8.96
CA GLN A 198 -10.31 21.57 9.59
C GLN A 198 -10.85 20.39 10.42
N LEU A 199 -10.59 19.17 9.98
CA LEU A 199 -10.90 17.95 10.72
C LEU A 199 -9.92 17.69 11.89
N GLY A 200 -8.95 18.55 12.15
CA GLY A 200 -7.97 18.41 13.23
C GLY A 200 -6.85 17.40 12.95
N VAL A 201 -6.57 17.11 11.69
CA VAL A 201 -5.59 16.12 11.25
C VAL A 201 -4.43 16.80 10.51
N ASP A 202 -3.22 16.28 10.67
CA ASP A 202 -2.02 16.66 9.90
C ASP A 202 -1.83 15.67 8.75
N LEU A 203 -2.18 16.10 7.50
CA LEU A 203 -2.06 15.25 6.31
C LEU A 203 -0.68 15.41 5.66
N ARG A 204 0.07 14.32 5.60
CA ARG A 204 1.39 14.25 4.98
C ARG A 204 1.36 13.36 3.74
N VAL A 205 2.06 13.80 2.71
CA VAL A 205 2.33 13.00 1.51
C VAL A 205 3.78 12.56 1.58
N VAL A 206 4.02 11.28 1.34
CA VAL A 206 5.34 10.68 1.35
C VAL A 206 5.61 9.95 0.05
N ASN A 207 6.88 9.84 -0.29
CA ASN A 207 7.27 9.07 -1.46
C ASN A 207 6.85 7.60 -1.32
N THR A 208 6.37 7.00 -2.41
CA THR A 208 5.97 5.58 -2.48
C THR A 208 7.23 4.71 -2.56
N SER A 209 7.95 4.61 -1.45
CA SER A 209 9.19 3.85 -1.30
C SER A 209 9.36 3.36 0.14
N ALA A 210 10.26 2.42 0.34
CA ALA A 210 10.61 1.92 1.67
C ALA A 210 11.18 3.03 2.57
N ASP A 211 12.03 3.91 2.03
CA ASP A 211 12.58 5.06 2.76
C ASP A 211 11.49 6.09 3.11
N GLY A 212 10.57 6.38 2.16
CA GLY A 212 9.43 7.26 2.42
C GLY A 212 8.54 6.73 3.54
N LEU A 213 8.25 5.44 3.54
CA LEU A 213 7.50 4.78 4.61
C LEU A 213 8.24 4.86 5.94
N TYR A 214 9.54 4.55 5.97
CA TYR A 214 10.38 4.66 7.16
C TYR A 214 10.38 6.08 7.71
N CYS A 215 10.64 7.08 6.88
CA CYS A 215 10.62 8.49 7.28
C CYS A 215 9.25 8.91 7.82
N ALA A 216 8.15 8.51 7.17
CA ALA A 216 6.81 8.80 7.64
C ALA A 216 6.54 8.28 9.06
N LEU A 217 7.00 7.07 9.33
CA LEU A 217 6.81 6.43 10.64
C LEU A 217 7.78 6.96 11.71
N ALA A 218 8.99 7.34 11.33
CA ALA A 218 10.01 7.87 12.24
C ALA A 218 9.69 9.32 12.66
N THR A 219 9.45 10.22 11.68
CA THR A 219 9.24 11.66 11.94
C THR A 219 7.86 12.00 12.49
N ALA A 220 6.87 11.12 12.34
CA ALA A 220 5.56 11.33 12.95
C ALA A 220 5.60 11.18 14.48
N ARG A 221 6.72 10.72 15.03
CA ARG A 221 6.94 10.48 16.46
C ARG A 221 7.73 11.58 17.16
N GLU A 222 8.24 12.54 16.37
CA GLU A 222 8.80 13.81 16.85
C GLU A 222 7.68 14.85 17.09
#